data_25ec94039948a5d271b9b49fad4c65d7
#
_entry.id   25ec94039948a5d271b9b49fad4c65d7
#
_cell.length_a   1.000
_cell.length_b   1.000
_cell.length_c   1.000
_cell.angle_alpha   90.00
_cell.angle_beta   90.00
_cell.angle_gamma   90.00
#
_symmetry.space_group_name_H-M   'P 1'
#
loop_
_entity.id
_entity.type
_entity.pdbx_description
1 polymer ?
#
loop_
_entity_poly.entity_id
_entity_poly.type
_entity_poly.pdbx_seq_one_letter_code
_entity_poly.pdbx_strand_id
1 'polypeptide(L)'
;MSGIRVTYSGLVSLSFGLAKIIVGLFFVTIITRLLLVEEFGTWALISGLFVYGMILAPMFSFWATRETARKINSGKTSVLAEGLFSVAGMGIYILAVMLVSPQTDVDQNVLIFGVLLIPAMYMHKVLSAINVGWKPHTVPLSNFYADVTKIPLVLIFLYYLDMGVVGVVIAFFVGYVINDIMLLWYGREKIKNKIKKEFIQKWLKISWLPLYPHIVPLVTKSDIVIFSVITGSVIGLAYYSAALVIAGIVGFAGAFSIGVYGKLLGEERKNYLGHSITLQTYFMILFAGLSIIFAEYGLFVLNPIYQIASLIVIILTIRIFFQTLNGLFSHILTGIEDVDTKIESKFKDYVKSKLFTVPTIQLIQTVSYVCLLSFILIISSNTSTQLELVVWWVLLAVCVEIPLTIFLVKLIRKSVEINIEKIRIGKYLVVATIVFGTTFMFLDQDEISNSWFFDPDQLHGVNGLVEFLPPLLFFIILSSISYFIITGIIDSKIRDLFRAIIHEVKKTK
;
A
#
# COMPACT_ATOMS: atom_id res chain seq x y z
N MET A 1 -14.30 -18.48 25.36
CA MET A 1 -13.01 -17.86 25.04
C MET A 1 -12.49 -18.50 23.75
N SER A 2 -12.85 -17.98 22.57
CA SER A 2 -12.30 -18.44 21.29
C SER A 2 -10.92 -17.80 21.13
N GLY A 3 -9.87 -18.53 21.51
CA GLY A 3 -8.49 -18.09 21.33
C GLY A 3 -8.23 -17.78 19.87
N ILE A 4 -7.71 -16.60 19.56
CA ILE A 4 -7.13 -16.27 18.27
C ILE A 4 -5.96 -17.24 18.08
N ARG A 5 -6.18 -18.33 17.36
CA ARG A 5 -5.08 -19.21 16.92
C ARG A 5 -4.30 -18.44 15.86
N VAL A 6 -3.27 -17.74 16.30
CA VAL A 6 -2.25 -17.20 15.40
C VAL A 6 -1.48 -18.41 14.91
N THR A 7 -1.70 -18.79 13.65
CA THR A 7 -0.91 -19.87 13.04
C THR A 7 0.53 -19.40 12.89
N TYR A 8 1.51 -20.34 12.92
CA TYR A 8 2.95 -20.04 12.68
C TYR A 8 3.14 -19.16 11.44
N SER A 9 2.42 -19.44 10.36
CA SER A 9 2.43 -18.63 9.15
C SER A 9 1.97 -17.19 9.39
N GLY A 10 0.98 -16.95 10.25
CA GLY A 10 0.50 -15.62 10.61
C GLY A 10 1.52 -14.83 11.43
N LEU A 11 2.19 -15.47 12.39
CA LEU A 11 3.26 -14.83 13.19
C LEU A 11 4.45 -14.44 12.32
N VAL A 12 4.92 -15.35 11.45
CA VAL A 12 6.00 -15.08 10.50
C VAL A 12 5.62 -13.91 9.59
N SER A 13 4.40 -13.92 9.03
CA SER A 13 3.93 -12.83 8.16
C SER A 13 3.87 -11.49 8.88
N LEU A 14 3.44 -11.46 10.14
CA LEU A 14 3.38 -10.23 10.95
C LEU A 14 4.80 -9.69 11.25
N SER A 15 5.71 -10.56 11.72
CA SER A 15 7.07 -10.16 12.08
C SER A 15 7.85 -9.62 10.88
N PHE A 16 7.83 -10.34 9.75
CA PHE A 16 8.48 -9.87 8.53
C PHE A 16 7.76 -8.70 7.88
N GLY A 17 6.43 -8.59 8.05
CA GLY A 17 5.66 -7.42 7.63
C GLY A 17 6.11 -6.15 8.36
N LEU A 18 6.28 -6.20 9.68
CA LEU A 18 6.79 -5.07 10.47
C LEU A 18 8.25 -4.72 10.13
N ALA A 19 9.11 -5.74 10.00
CA ALA A 19 10.49 -5.53 9.61
C ALA A 19 10.59 -4.89 8.21
N LYS A 20 9.73 -5.28 7.26
CA LYS A 20 9.64 -4.69 5.93
C LYS A 20 9.33 -3.19 5.97
N ILE A 21 8.49 -2.72 6.90
CA ILE A 21 8.17 -1.30 7.04
C ILE A 21 9.45 -0.51 7.37
N ILE A 22 10.22 -0.99 8.35
CA ILE A 22 11.47 -0.35 8.76
C ILE A 22 12.46 -0.33 7.59
N VAL A 23 12.67 -1.48 6.94
CA VAL A 23 13.56 -1.59 5.77
C VAL A 23 13.09 -0.67 4.64
N GLY A 24 11.78 -0.60 4.40
CA GLY A 24 11.19 0.28 3.39
C GLY A 24 11.41 1.77 3.67
N LEU A 25 11.27 2.21 4.92
CA LEU A 25 11.56 3.59 5.31
C LEU A 25 13.04 3.93 5.11
N PHE A 26 13.96 3.06 5.55
CA PHE A 26 15.40 3.24 5.31
C PHE A 26 15.72 3.34 3.80
N PHE A 27 15.14 2.45 3.01
CA PHE A 27 15.34 2.44 1.58
C PHE A 27 14.87 3.74 0.91
N VAL A 28 13.66 4.21 1.25
CA VAL A 28 13.13 5.46 0.69
C VAL A 28 13.93 6.66 1.18
N THR A 29 14.37 6.69 2.45
CA THR A 29 15.22 7.76 2.97
C THR A 29 16.53 7.87 2.18
N ILE A 30 17.17 6.75 1.85
CA ILE A 30 18.39 6.73 1.02
C ILE A 30 18.10 7.33 -0.36
N ILE A 31 17.03 6.88 -1.02
CA ILE A 31 16.67 7.36 -2.36
C ILE A 31 16.38 8.86 -2.34
N THR A 32 15.55 9.33 -1.41
CA THR A 32 15.13 10.73 -1.35
C THR A 32 16.27 11.68 -0.97
N ARG A 33 17.34 11.21 -0.31
CA ARG A 33 18.53 12.00 0.03
C ARG A 33 19.60 11.99 -1.05
N LEU A 34 19.65 10.96 -1.87
CA LEU A 34 20.65 10.83 -2.93
C LEU A 34 20.16 11.27 -4.30
N LEU A 35 18.87 11.22 -4.57
CA LEU A 35 18.28 11.70 -5.82
C LEU A 35 17.91 13.18 -5.74
N LEU A 36 18.02 13.87 -6.87
CA LEU A 36 17.39 15.19 -7.06
C LEU A 36 15.86 15.06 -6.99
N VAL A 37 15.18 16.19 -6.75
CA VAL A 37 13.70 16.21 -6.68
C VAL A 37 13.07 15.72 -7.98
N GLU A 38 13.58 16.16 -9.12
CA GLU A 38 13.14 15.76 -10.45
C GLU A 38 13.38 14.25 -10.69
N GLU A 39 14.51 13.73 -10.24
CA GLU A 39 14.81 12.29 -10.36
C GLU A 39 13.87 11.44 -9.50
N PHE A 40 13.58 11.87 -8.26
CA PHE A 40 12.62 11.17 -7.42
C PHE A 40 11.20 11.27 -7.98
N GLY A 41 10.83 12.40 -8.57
CA GLY A 41 9.58 12.56 -9.33
C GLY A 41 9.51 11.65 -10.57
N THR A 42 10.63 11.52 -11.30
CA THR A 42 10.76 10.60 -12.44
C THR A 42 10.58 9.15 -12.00
N TRP A 43 11.17 8.73 -10.88
CA TRP A 43 10.93 7.42 -10.29
C TRP A 43 9.45 7.20 -9.93
N ALA A 44 8.79 8.23 -9.40
CA ALA A 44 7.36 8.17 -9.09
C ALA A 44 6.52 8.00 -10.37
N LEU A 45 6.86 8.68 -11.47
CA LEU A 45 6.21 8.52 -12.77
C LEU A 45 6.41 7.11 -13.33
N ILE A 46 7.65 6.58 -13.33
CA ILE A 46 7.96 5.20 -13.72
C ILE A 46 7.10 4.21 -12.92
N SER A 47 7.00 4.42 -11.61
CA SER A 47 6.18 3.58 -10.73
C SER A 47 4.68 3.67 -11.06
N GLY A 48 4.19 4.83 -11.47
CA GLY A 48 2.83 5.02 -11.97
C GLY A 48 2.58 4.27 -13.29
N LEU A 49 3.56 4.30 -14.20
CA LEU A 49 3.47 3.65 -15.51
C LEU A 49 3.48 2.10 -15.42
N PHE A 50 4.08 1.52 -14.36
CA PHE A 50 4.06 0.06 -14.17
C PHE A 50 2.65 -0.52 -14.10
N VAL A 51 1.68 0.23 -13.61
CA VAL A 51 0.29 -0.25 -13.49
C VAL A 51 -0.29 -0.63 -14.84
N TYR A 52 0.06 0.11 -15.91
CA TYR A 52 -0.37 -0.22 -17.27
C TYR A 52 0.34 -1.47 -17.79
N GLY A 53 1.67 -1.56 -17.61
CA GLY A 53 2.43 -2.74 -18.00
C GLY A 53 1.98 -4.01 -17.27
N MET A 54 1.49 -3.90 -16.05
CA MET A 54 1.06 -5.03 -15.19
C MET A 54 -0.41 -5.41 -15.33
N ILE A 55 -1.18 -4.77 -16.25
CA ILE A 55 -2.63 -4.96 -16.37
C ILE A 55 -3.04 -6.43 -16.63
N LEU A 56 -2.21 -7.19 -17.34
CA LEU A 56 -2.49 -8.58 -17.69
C LEU A 56 -2.05 -9.59 -16.63
N ALA A 57 -1.20 -9.22 -15.69
CA ALA A 57 -0.65 -10.12 -14.67
C ALA A 57 -1.72 -10.83 -13.80
N PRO A 58 -2.86 -10.23 -13.43
CA PRO A 58 -3.89 -10.92 -12.66
C PRO A 58 -4.54 -12.10 -13.39
N MET A 59 -4.47 -12.16 -14.72
CA MET A 59 -5.11 -13.22 -15.51
C MET A 59 -4.66 -14.63 -15.13
N PHE A 60 -3.38 -14.81 -14.83
CA PHE A 60 -2.81 -16.12 -14.53
C PHE A 60 -2.47 -16.28 -13.06
N SER A 61 -1.97 -15.25 -12.39
CA SER A 61 -1.63 -15.30 -10.97
C SER A 61 -2.84 -15.62 -10.09
N PHE A 62 -4.04 -15.15 -10.43
CA PHE A 62 -5.28 -15.47 -9.74
C PHE A 62 -5.57 -16.98 -9.72
N TRP A 63 -5.43 -17.65 -10.87
CA TRP A 63 -5.64 -19.08 -10.99
C TRP A 63 -4.52 -19.89 -10.35
N ALA A 64 -3.27 -19.41 -10.48
CA ALA A 64 -2.11 -20.04 -9.86
C ALA A 64 -2.29 -20.23 -8.35
N THR A 65 -2.79 -19.20 -7.64
CA THR A 65 -3.08 -19.31 -6.21
C THR A 65 -4.16 -20.35 -5.92
N ARG A 66 -5.29 -20.26 -6.60
CA ARG A 66 -6.48 -21.13 -6.34
C ARG A 66 -6.21 -22.59 -6.67
N GLU A 67 -5.60 -22.85 -7.82
CA GLU A 67 -5.32 -24.20 -8.29
C GLU A 67 -4.23 -24.88 -7.45
N THR A 68 -3.18 -24.11 -7.07
CA THR A 68 -2.15 -24.63 -6.17
C THR A 68 -2.72 -24.99 -4.80
N ALA A 69 -3.58 -24.15 -4.23
CA ALA A 69 -4.25 -24.42 -2.95
C ALA A 69 -5.16 -25.67 -3.03
N ARG A 70 -5.76 -25.91 -4.19
CA ARG A 70 -6.59 -27.12 -4.48
C ARG A 70 -5.75 -28.33 -4.92
N LYS A 71 -4.40 -28.25 -4.85
CA LYS A 71 -3.48 -29.32 -5.26
C LYS A 71 -3.56 -29.67 -6.75
N ILE A 72 -4.05 -28.75 -7.60
CA ILE A 72 -4.07 -28.91 -9.05
C ILE A 72 -2.68 -28.57 -9.61
N ASN A 73 -2.18 -29.41 -10.48
CA ASN A 73 -0.83 -29.30 -11.03
C ASN A 73 -0.77 -28.37 -12.24
N SER A 74 -0.88 -27.05 -12.02
CA SER A 74 -0.88 -25.99 -13.04
C SER A 74 0.31 -25.04 -12.98
N GLY A 75 1.16 -25.13 -11.94
CA GLY A 75 2.19 -24.13 -11.65
C GLY A 75 3.14 -23.85 -12.81
N LYS A 76 3.68 -24.88 -13.50
CA LYS A 76 4.56 -24.68 -14.66
C LYS A 76 3.85 -23.97 -15.80
N THR A 77 2.58 -24.31 -16.04
CA THR A 77 1.75 -23.66 -17.07
C THR A 77 1.51 -22.21 -16.74
N SER A 78 1.25 -21.89 -15.46
CA SER A 78 1.05 -20.50 -15.01
C SER A 78 2.32 -19.65 -15.20
N VAL A 79 3.49 -20.18 -14.81
CA VAL A 79 4.78 -19.47 -14.98
C VAL A 79 5.07 -19.21 -16.45
N LEU A 80 4.85 -20.20 -17.33
CA LEU A 80 5.05 -20.02 -18.76
C LEU A 80 4.09 -18.98 -19.34
N ALA A 81 2.80 -19.07 -19.01
CA ALA A 81 1.80 -18.13 -19.50
C ALA A 81 2.10 -16.70 -19.04
N GLU A 82 2.43 -16.50 -17.76
CA GLU A 82 2.80 -15.21 -17.21
C GLU A 82 4.05 -14.63 -17.90
N GLY A 83 5.09 -15.46 -18.15
CA GLY A 83 6.30 -15.07 -18.88
C GLY A 83 6.02 -14.65 -20.31
N LEU A 84 5.15 -15.35 -21.03
CA LEU A 84 4.76 -14.96 -22.40
C LEU A 84 3.96 -13.64 -22.41
N PHE A 85 3.04 -13.46 -21.46
CA PHE A 85 2.23 -12.24 -21.38
C PHE A 85 3.00 -11.04 -20.84
N SER A 86 4.14 -11.25 -20.17
CA SER A 86 5.02 -10.15 -19.79
C SER A 86 5.56 -9.38 -21.00
N VAL A 87 5.76 -10.06 -22.15
CA VAL A 87 6.16 -9.40 -23.41
C VAL A 87 5.07 -8.44 -23.88
N ALA A 88 3.79 -8.84 -23.79
CA ALA A 88 2.68 -7.92 -24.07
C ALA A 88 2.63 -6.76 -23.07
N GLY A 89 2.89 -7.05 -21.78
CA GLY A 89 3.02 -6.04 -20.73
C GLY A 89 4.14 -5.03 -21.01
N MET A 90 5.30 -5.49 -21.48
CA MET A 90 6.40 -4.61 -21.93
C MET A 90 5.96 -3.70 -23.07
N GLY A 91 5.26 -4.25 -24.07
CA GLY A 91 4.71 -3.47 -25.19
C GLY A 91 3.73 -2.40 -24.72
N ILE A 92 2.83 -2.72 -23.80
CA ILE A 92 1.87 -1.76 -23.21
C ILE A 92 2.62 -0.66 -22.42
N TYR A 93 3.64 -1.04 -21.64
CA TYR A 93 4.46 -0.08 -20.90
C TYR A 93 5.19 0.89 -21.84
N ILE A 94 5.85 0.38 -22.88
CA ILE A 94 6.56 1.19 -23.89
C ILE A 94 5.58 2.14 -24.59
N LEU A 95 4.40 1.64 -24.96
CA LEU A 95 3.35 2.47 -25.57
C LEU A 95 2.92 3.59 -24.63
N ALA A 96 2.72 3.29 -23.35
CA ALA A 96 2.38 4.31 -22.35
C ALA A 96 3.50 5.36 -22.20
N VAL A 97 4.78 4.94 -22.19
CA VAL A 97 5.92 5.85 -22.17
C VAL A 97 5.93 6.75 -23.41
N MET A 98 5.73 6.19 -24.61
CA MET A 98 5.69 6.97 -25.86
C MET A 98 4.58 8.02 -25.88
N LEU A 99 3.46 7.76 -25.21
CA LEU A 99 2.35 8.71 -25.10
C LEU A 99 2.60 9.80 -24.06
N VAL A 100 3.34 9.50 -23.00
CA VAL A 100 3.55 10.40 -21.85
C VAL A 100 4.81 11.24 -22.00
N SER A 101 5.92 10.68 -22.52
CA SER A 101 7.21 11.36 -22.56
C SER A 101 7.21 12.68 -23.35
N PRO A 102 6.48 12.86 -24.46
CA PRO A 102 6.46 14.13 -25.18
C PRO A 102 5.79 15.29 -24.41
N GLN A 103 5.08 14.96 -23.35
CA GLN A 103 4.29 15.90 -22.55
C GLN A 103 4.90 16.17 -21.17
N THR A 104 6.12 15.67 -20.93
CA THR A 104 6.81 15.80 -19.64
C THR A 104 8.28 16.20 -19.88
N ASP A 105 8.89 16.88 -18.92
CA ASP A 105 10.31 17.29 -18.97
C ASP A 105 11.29 16.12 -18.68
N VAL A 106 10.83 14.86 -18.80
CA VAL A 106 11.63 13.68 -18.47
C VAL A 106 12.21 13.04 -19.72
N ASP A 107 13.49 12.67 -19.65
CA ASP A 107 14.14 11.92 -20.73
C ASP A 107 13.41 10.58 -21.00
N GLN A 108 12.96 10.43 -22.24
CA GLN A 108 12.27 9.25 -22.70
C GLN A 108 13.07 7.96 -22.49
N ASN A 109 14.39 8.00 -22.63
CA ASN A 109 15.25 6.82 -22.47
C ASN A 109 15.21 6.33 -21.02
N VAL A 110 15.20 7.25 -20.05
CA VAL A 110 15.09 6.92 -18.61
C VAL A 110 13.73 6.25 -18.32
N LEU A 111 12.64 6.76 -18.91
CA LEU A 111 11.32 6.12 -18.77
C LEU A 111 11.28 4.74 -19.41
N ILE A 112 11.84 4.59 -20.64
CA ILE A 112 11.89 3.29 -21.35
C ILE A 112 12.71 2.28 -20.54
N PHE A 113 13.79 2.71 -19.87
CA PHE A 113 14.61 1.81 -19.08
C PHE A 113 13.82 1.08 -17.98
N GLY A 114 12.74 1.67 -17.49
CA GLY A 114 11.80 1.03 -16.55
C GLY A 114 11.18 -0.27 -17.08
N VAL A 115 11.16 -0.49 -18.41
CA VAL A 115 10.63 -1.73 -19.02
C VAL A 115 11.34 -2.99 -18.51
N LEU A 116 12.59 -2.86 -18.07
CA LEU A 116 13.39 -3.96 -17.50
C LEU A 116 12.69 -4.62 -16.30
N LEU A 117 11.90 -3.84 -15.54
CA LEU A 117 11.20 -4.35 -14.37
C LEU A 117 9.95 -5.18 -14.71
N ILE A 118 9.33 -4.96 -15.86
CA ILE A 118 8.05 -5.60 -16.21
C ILE A 118 8.14 -7.14 -16.17
N PRO A 119 9.08 -7.82 -16.87
CA PRO A 119 9.15 -9.28 -16.83
C PRO A 119 9.48 -9.82 -15.43
N ALA A 120 10.32 -9.15 -14.66
CA ALA A 120 10.62 -9.53 -13.28
C ALA A 120 9.37 -9.40 -12.37
N MET A 121 8.60 -8.33 -12.51
CA MET A 121 7.35 -8.13 -11.78
C MET A 121 6.28 -9.18 -12.14
N TYR A 122 6.18 -9.58 -13.41
CA TYR A 122 5.28 -10.68 -13.82
C TYR A 122 5.70 -11.99 -13.19
N MET A 123 7.00 -12.33 -13.23
CA MET A 123 7.54 -13.53 -12.57
C MET A 123 7.28 -13.49 -11.07
N HIS A 124 7.57 -12.37 -10.42
CA HIS A 124 7.28 -12.19 -9.01
C HIS A 124 5.81 -12.43 -8.69
N LYS A 125 4.89 -11.92 -9.52
CA LYS A 125 3.45 -12.04 -9.30
C LYS A 125 3.00 -13.50 -9.32
N VAL A 126 3.40 -14.29 -10.33
CA VAL A 126 2.99 -15.70 -10.45
C VAL A 126 3.68 -16.59 -9.42
N LEU A 127 4.98 -16.38 -9.14
CA LEU A 127 5.71 -17.16 -8.16
C LEU A 127 5.17 -16.91 -6.73
N SER A 128 4.87 -15.65 -6.40
CA SER A 128 4.18 -15.29 -5.16
C SER A 128 2.81 -15.98 -5.06
N ALA A 129 2.03 -15.96 -6.15
CA ALA A 129 0.72 -16.59 -6.20
C ALA A 129 0.77 -18.12 -5.94
N ILE A 130 1.74 -18.82 -6.54
CA ILE A 130 1.97 -20.25 -6.30
C ILE A 130 2.35 -20.49 -4.83
N ASN A 131 3.24 -19.67 -4.26
CA ASN A 131 3.70 -19.83 -2.88
C ASN A 131 2.60 -19.48 -1.87
N VAL A 132 1.75 -18.48 -2.13
CA VAL A 132 0.56 -18.19 -1.32
C VAL A 132 -0.37 -19.42 -1.25
N GLY A 133 -0.57 -20.11 -2.37
CA GLY A 133 -1.37 -21.34 -2.42
C GLY A 133 -0.70 -22.57 -1.78
N TRP A 134 0.64 -22.57 -1.57
CA TRP A 134 1.40 -23.72 -1.08
C TRP A 134 1.99 -23.52 0.32
N LYS A 135 2.82 -22.49 0.47
CA LYS A 135 3.55 -22.14 1.72
C LYS A 135 3.48 -20.60 1.91
N PRO A 136 2.36 -20.05 2.37
CA PRO A 136 2.13 -18.60 2.35
C PRO A 136 3.16 -17.78 3.16
N HIS A 137 3.81 -18.37 4.18
CA HIS A 137 4.86 -17.72 4.97
C HIS A 137 6.15 -17.41 4.19
N THR A 138 6.38 -18.10 3.07
CA THR A 138 7.59 -17.88 2.26
C THR A 138 7.57 -16.57 1.50
N VAL A 139 6.39 -16.03 1.18
CA VAL A 139 6.27 -14.76 0.43
C VAL A 139 6.74 -13.54 1.25
N PRO A 140 6.26 -13.30 2.48
CA PRO A 140 6.79 -12.19 3.28
C PRO A 140 8.28 -12.36 3.61
N LEU A 141 8.75 -13.59 3.78
CA LEU A 141 10.16 -13.89 4.02
C LEU A 141 11.03 -13.50 2.83
N SER A 142 10.69 -13.97 1.61
CA SER A 142 11.46 -13.65 0.39
C SER A 142 11.40 -12.15 0.06
N ASN A 143 10.25 -11.49 0.25
CA ASN A 143 10.12 -10.05 0.08
C ASN A 143 11.05 -9.29 1.02
N PHE A 144 11.14 -9.70 2.30
CA PHE A 144 12.04 -9.06 3.27
C PHE A 144 13.50 -9.13 2.84
N TYR A 145 13.99 -10.32 2.44
CA TYR A 145 15.38 -10.46 1.98
C TYR A 145 15.65 -9.64 0.71
N ALA A 146 14.73 -9.60 -0.23
CA ALA A 146 14.84 -8.77 -1.42
C ALA A 146 14.90 -7.27 -1.07
N ASP A 147 14.09 -6.81 -0.13
CA ASP A 147 14.07 -5.41 0.31
C ASP A 147 15.36 -5.04 1.04
N VAL A 148 15.90 -5.92 1.90
CA VAL A 148 17.21 -5.73 2.56
C VAL A 148 18.33 -5.66 1.52
N THR A 149 18.32 -6.52 0.50
CA THR A 149 19.36 -6.53 -0.54
C THR A 149 19.35 -5.26 -1.39
N LYS A 150 18.20 -4.63 -1.60
CA LYS A 150 18.11 -3.36 -2.34
C LYS A 150 18.87 -2.21 -1.67
N ILE A 151 19.00 -2.21 -0.34
CA ILE A 151 19.67 -1.12 0.39
C ILE A 151 21.14 -0.96 -0.04
N PRO A 152 22.02 -1.99 0.07
CA PRO A 152 23.40 -1.85 -0.38
C PRO A 152 23.51 -1.60 -1.89
N LEU A 153 22.60 -2.16 -2.70
CA LEU A 153 22.61 -1.92 -4.16
C LEU A 153 22.34 -0.47 -4.50
N VAL A 154 21.32 0.14 -3.86
CA VAL A 154 21.02 1.56 -4.08
C VAL A 154 22.20 2.44 -3.63
N LEU A 155 22.83 2.16 -2.50
CA LEU A 155 24.02 2.88 -2.08
C LEU A 155 25.16 2.77 -3.11
N ILE A 156 25.40 1.59 -3.66
CA ILE A 156 26.44 1.39 -4.69
C ILE A 156 26.06 2.18 -5.95
N PHE A 157 24.85 2.05 -6.46
CA PHE A 157 24.46 2.63 -7.73
C PHE A 157 24.24 4.16 -7.67
N LEU A 158 23.72 4.68 -6.55
CA LEU A 158 23.47 6.13 -6.42
C LEU A 158 24.67 6.87 -5.86
N TYR A 159 25.28 6.37 -4.78
CA TYR A 159 26.35 7.10 -4.09
C TYR A 159 27.75 6.92 -4.74
N TYR A 160 28.09 5.69 -5.16
CA TYR A 160 29.43 5.43 -5.73
C TYR A 160 29.45 5.56 -7.26
N LEU A 161 28.38 5.19 -7.96
CA LEU A 161 28.34 5.17 -9.43
C LEU A 161 27.55 6.34 -10.02
N ASP A 162 26.87 7.14 -9.19
CA ASP A 162 26.09 8.35 -9.59
C ASP A 162 25.11 8.06 -10.76
N MET A 163 24.42 6.92 -10.69
CA MET A 163 23.55 6.46 -11.78
C MET A 163 22.14 7.05 -11.75
N GLY A 164 21.80 7.90 -10.76
CA GLY A 164 20.48 8.52 -10.63
C GLY A 164 19.34 7.49 -10.66
N VAL A 165 18.25 7.83 -11.35
CA VAL A 165 17.05 6.96 -11.46
C VAL A 165 17.34 5.59 -12.06
N VAL A 166 18.28 5.49 -12.99
CA VAL A 166 18.69 4.25 -13.61
C VAL A 166 19.24 3.26 -12.55
N GLY A 167 20.04 3.78 -11.61
CA GLY A 167 20.55 3.00 -10.48
C GLY A 167 19.44 2.44 -9.59
N VAL A 168 18.36 3.23 -9.37
CA VAL A 168 17.16 2.77 -8.63
C VAL A 168 16.48 1.61 -9.38
N VAL A 169 16.27 1.75 -10.69
CA VAL A 169 15.65 0.71 -11.53
C VAL A 169 16.46 -0.59 -11.47
N ILE A 170 17.79 -0.52 -11.58
CA ILE A 170 18.67 -1.69 -11.49
C ILE A 170 18.59 -2.35 -10.10
N ALA A 171 18.62 -1.56 -9.02
CA ALA A 171 18.49 -2.08 -7.67
C ALA A 171 17.17 -2.82 -7.45
N PHE A 172 16.06 -2.28 -7.97
CA PHE A 172 14.75 -2.95 -7.94
C PHE A 172 14.76 -4.24 -8.79
N PHE A 173 15.34 -4.21 -9.98
CA PHE A 173 15.45 -5.38 -10.84
C PHE A 173 16.19 -6.52 -10.15
N VAL A 174 17.37 -6.24 -9.60
CA VAL A 174 18.15 -7.25 -8.85
C VAL A 174 17.35 -7.74 -7.63
N GLY A 175 16.70 -6.84 -6.91
CA GLY A 175 15.82 -7.20 -5.79
C GLY A 175 14.69 -8.16 -6.19
N TYR A 176 14.02 -7.91 -7.34
CA TYR A 176 13.00 -8.82 -7.87
C TYR A 176 13.60 -10.17 -8.29
N VAL A 177 14.75 -10.18 -8.97
CA VAL A 177 15.43 -11.41 -9.37
C VAL A 177 15.78 -12.28 -8.16
N ILE A 178 16.33 -11.70 -7.09
CA ILE A 178 16.63 -12.43 -5.85
C ILE A 178 15.35 -12.99 -5.22
N ASN A 179 14.30 -12.18 -5.15
CA ASN A 179 13.00 -12.59 -4.64
C ASN A 179 12.45 -13.78 -5.44
N ASP A 180 12.48 -13.67 -6.77
CA ASP A 180 11.96 -14.69 -7.68
C ASP A 180 12.74 -16.00 -7.59
N ILE A 181 14.09 -15.94 -7.45
CA ILE A 181 14.93 -17.13 -7.20
C ILE A 181 14.51 -17.81 -5.89
N MET A 182 14.29 -17.05 -4.81
CA MET A 182 13.86 -17.61 -3.53
C MET A 182 12.46 -18.24 -3.65
N LEU A 183 11.50 -17.54 -4.25
CA LEU A 183 10.15 -18.05 -4.45
C LEU A 183 10.12 -19.27 -5.37
N LEU A 184 10.95 -19.30 -6.41
CA LEU A 184 11.13 -20.44 -7.29
C LEU A 184 11.67 -21.66 -6.50
N TRP A 185 12.66 -21.44 -5.64
CA TRP A 185 13.24 -22.49 -4.81
C TRP A 185 12.21 -23.09 -3.84
N TYR A 186 11.40 -22.24 -3.16
CA TYR A 186 10.33 -22.70 -2.27
C TYR A 186 9.19 -23.38 -3.02
N GLY A 187 8.81 -22.86 -4.19
CA GLY A 187 7.72 -23.37 -5.02
C GLY A 187 8.10 -24.46 -6.03
N ARG A 188 9.38 -24.90 -6.07
CA ARG A 188 9.93 -25.81 -7.09
C ARG A 188 9.14 -27.08 -7.32
N GLU A 189 8.55 -27.65 -6.26
CA GLU A 189 7.74 -28.86 -6.35
C GLU A 189 6.45 -28.65 -7.14
N LYS A 190 5.88 -27.43 -7.10
CA LYS A 190 4.65 -27.06 -7.78
C LYS A 190 4.87 -26.66 -9.25
N ILE A 191 6.12 -26.45 -9.65
CA ILE A 191 6.52 -26.03 -11.00
C ILE A 191 7.08 -27.19 -11.85
N LYS A 192 7.38 -28.35 -11.25
CA LYS A 192 7.91 -29.52 -11.97
C LYS A 192 6.93 -30.21 -12.93
N ASN A 193 5.66 -29.80 -12.94
CA ASN A 193 4.57 -30.42 -13.69
C ASN A 193 4.70 -30.20 -15.20
N LYS A 194 4.01 -31.02 -16.01
CA LYS A 194 3.91 -30.84 -17.46
C LYS A 194 3.05 -29.64 -17.80
N ILE A 195 3.41 -28.93 -18.87
CA ILE A 195 2.63 -27.81 -19.41
C ILE A 195 1.34 -28.38 -20.04
N LYS A 196 0.20 -27.78 -19.72
CA LYS A 196 -1.12 -28.16 -20.25
C LYS A 196 -1.79 -26.93 -20.89
N LYS A 197 -1.92 -26.95 -22.22
CA LYS A 197 -2.56 -25.87 -22.99
C LYS A 197 -4.03 -25.64 -22.61
N GLU A 198 -4.72 -26.68 -22.15
CA GLU A 198 -6.11 -26.61 -21.69
C GLU A 198 -6.32 -25.59 -20.55
N PHE A 199 -5.35 -25.47 -19.63
CA PHE A 199 -5.42 -24.47 -18.56
C PHE A 199 -5.35 -23.05 -19.14
N ILE A 200 -4.43 -22.78 -20.07
CA ILE A 200 -4.29 -21.46 -20.69
C ILE A 200 -5.59 -21.06 -21.41
N GLN A 201 -6.15 -21.97 -22.21
CA GLN A 201 -7.41 -21.71 -22.91
C GLN A 201 -8.57 -21.44 -21.96
N LYS A 202 -8.67 -22.23 -20.86
CA LYS A 202 -9.66 -22.03 -19.81
C LYS A 202 -9.49 -20.65 -19.15
N TRP A 203 -8.27 -20.28 -18.74
CA TRP A 203 -8.01 -19.03 -18.06
C TRP A 203 -8.26 -17.82 -18.95
N LEU A 204 -7.90 -17.89 -20.22
CA LEU A 204 -8.18 -16.82 -21.19
C LEU A 204 -9.69 -16.63 -21.38
N LYS A 205 -10.47 -17.72 -21.47
CA LYS A 205 -11.93 -17.64 -21.62
C LYS A 205 -12.64 -16.93 -20.47
N ILE A 206 -12.10 -17.03 -19.25
CA ILE A 206 -12.65 -16.42 -18.04
C ILE A 206 -11.76 -15.35 -17.44
N SER A 207 -10.87 -14.76 -18.24
CA SER A 207 -9.93 -13.72 -17.83
C SER A 207 -10.59 -12.43 -17.33
N TRP A 208 -11.81 -12.13 -17.77
CA TRP A 208 -12.58 -10.98 -17.31
C TRP A 208 -12.80 -11.00 -15.79
N LEU A 209 -12.90 -12.18 -15.19
CA LEU A 209 -13.18 -12.33 -13.75
C LEU A 209 -12.05 -11.78 -12.86
N PRO A 210 -10.76 -12.13 -13.05
CA PRO A 210 -9.68 -11.50 -12.31
C PRO A 210 -9.36 -10.07 -12.77
N LEU A 211 -9.63 -9.71 -14.04
CA LEU A 211 -9.31 -8.38 -14.56
C LEU A 211 -10.26 -7.30 -14.04
N TYR A 212 -11.55 -7.59 -13.92
CA TYR A 212 -12.56 -6.60 -13.56
C TYR A 212 -12.24 -5.83 -12.25
N PRO A 213 -11.93 -6.48 -11.11
CA PRO A 213 -11.53 -5.76 -9.90
C PRO A 213 -10.22 -4.97 -10.04
N HIS A 214 -9.35 -5.35 -11.00
CA HIS A 214 -8.06 -4.68 -11.21
C HIS A 214 -8.15 -3.42 -12.09
N ILE A 215 -9.32 -3.15 -12.70
CA ILE A 215 -9.56 -1.89 -13.44
C ILE A 215 -9.57 -0.71 -12.47
N VAL A 216 -10.13 -0.86 -11.27
CA VAL A 216 -10.22 0.22 -10.28
C VAL A 216 -8.83 0.77 -9.90
N PRO A 217 -7.86 -0.03 -9.43
CA PRO A 217 -6.51 0.48 -9.14
C PRO A 217 -5.79 1.01 -10.39
N LEU A 218 -6.06 0.47 -11.59
CA LEU A 218 -5.50 0.99 -12.84
C LEU A 218 -5.96 2.44 -13.07
N VAL A 219 -7.26 2.70 -13.01
CA VAL A 219 -7.83 4.03 -13.19
C VAL A 219 -7.41 4.97 -12.04
N THR A 220 -7.33 4.47 -10.79
CA THR A 220 -6.88 5.29 -9.66
C THR A 220 -5.45 5.78 -9.86
N LYS A 221 -4.52 4.89 -10.28
CA LYS A 221 -3.11 5.20 -10.46
C LYS A 221 -2.81 6.03 -11.73
N SER A 222 -3.81 6.21 -12.61
CA SER A 222 -3.66 7.15 -13.72
C SER A 222 -3.57 8.61 -13.25
N ASP A 223 -3.93 8.91 -11.99
CA ASP A 223 -3.78 10.23 -11.39
C ASP A 223 -2.32 10.75 -11.45
N ILE A 224 -1.34 9.88 -11.23
CA ILE A 224 0.10 10.19 -11.34
C ILE A 224 0.47 10.61 -12.76
N VAL A 225 0.01 9.83 -13.75
CA VAL A 225 0.30 10.09 -15.17
C VAL A 225 -0.43 11.36 -15.63
N ILE A 226 -1.69 11.53 -15.27
CA ILE A 226 -2.50 12.70 -15.61
C ILE A 226 -1.88 13.96 -15.03
N PHE A 227 -1.43 13.90 -13.76
CA PHE A 227 -0.76 15.03 -13.14
C PHE A 227 0.50 15.44 -13.95
N SER A 228 1.40 14.49 -14.24
CA SER A 228 2.63 14.81 -14.97
C SER A 228 2.38 15.31 -16.40
N VAL A 229 1.40 14.73 -17.10
CA VAL A 229 1.04 15.13 -18.46
C VAL A 229 0.43 16.52 -18.53
N ILE A 230 -0.47 16.86 -17.60
CA ILE A 230 -1.14 18.19 -17.61
C ILE A 230 -0.20 19.28 -17.10
N THR A 231 0.63 18.99 -16.10
CA THR A 231 1.55 19.99 -15.53
C THR A 231 2.88 20.10 -16.28
N GLY A 232 3.20 19.13 -17.14
CA GLY A 232 4.48 19.02 -17.84
C GLY A 232 5.67 18.70 -16.92
N SER A 233 5.47 18.50 -15.61
CA SER A 233 6.51 18.38 -14.60
C SER A 233 6.31 17.18 -13.68
N VAL A 234 7.42 16.64 -13.17
CA VAL A 234 7.45 15.56 -12.20
C VAL A 234 7.76 16.02 -10.76
N ILE A 235 8.06 17.30 -10.56
CA ILE A 235 8.39 17.85 -9.23
C ILE A 235 7.24 17.65 -8.23
N GLY A 236 6.00 17.92 -8.65
CA GLY A 236 4.83 17.66 -7.82
C GLY A 236 4.67 16.19 -7.42
N LEU A 237 5.06 15.25 -8.29
CA LEU A 237 5.07 13.82 -7.98
C LEU A 237 6.10 13.48 -6.88
N ALA A 238 7.23 14.17 -6.82
CA ALA A 238 8.21 13.98 -5.77
C ALA A 238 7.63 14.38 -4.39
N TYR A 239 7.00 15.55 -4.28
CA TYR A 239 6.32 16.00 -3.06
C TYR A 239 5.18 15.06 -2.65
N TYR A 240 4.35 14.66 -3.62
CA TYR A 240 3.27 13.69 -3.39
C TYR A 240 3.81 12.35 -2.88
N SER A 241 4.87 11.83 -3.50
CA SER A 241 5.44 10.52 -3.16
C SER A 241 6.13 10.54 -1.80
N ALA A 242 6.88 11.60 -1.46
CA ALA A 242 7.47 11.78 -0.14
C ALA A 242 6.37 11.86 0.95
N ALA A 243 5.33 12.66 0.72
CA ALA A 243 4.20 12.77 1.63
C ALA A 243 3.44 11.43 1.78
N LEU A 244 3.29 10.67 0.68
CA LEU A 244 2.63 9.38 0.68
C LEU A 244 3.37 8.33 1.52
N VAL A 245 4.70 8.40 1.62
CA VAL A 245 5.49 7.49 2.48
C VAL A 245 5.12 7.67 3.94
N ILE A 246 5.00 8.91 4.41
CA ILE A 246 4.65 9.21 5.82
C ILE A 246 3.17 8.93 6.07
N ALA A 247 2.27 9.43 5.24
CA ALA A 247 0.84 9.21 5.37
C ALA A 247 0.44 7.74 5.21
N GLY A 248 1.19 6.98 4.40
CA GLY A 248 0.99 5.56 4.11
C GLY A 248 1.02 4.65 5.33
N ILE A 249 1.61 5.10 6.44
CA ILE A 249 1.66 4.37 7.72
C ILE A 249 0.24 3.99 8.19
N VAL A 250 -0.76 4.84 7.96
CA VAL A 250 -2.17 4.56 8.30
C VAL A 250 -2.70 3.31 7.58
N GLY A 251 -2.26 3.08 6.37
CA GLY A 251 -2.65 1.93 5.56
C GLY A 251 -2.27 0.56 6.16
N PHE A 252 -1.26 0.52 7.03
CA PHE A 252 -0.87 -0.73 7.71
C PHE A 252 -1.95 -1.27 8.64
N ALA A 253 -2.84 -0.42 9.16
CA ALA A 253 -4.02 -0.87 9.89
C ALA A 253 -4.94 -1.75 9.02
N GLY A 254 -4.86 -1.65 7.69
CA GLY A 254 -5.60 -2.49 6.75
C GLY A 254 -5.23 -3.98 6.82
N ALA A 255 -4.06 -4.34 7.38
CA ALA A 255 -3.69 -5.75 7.59
C ALA A 255 -4.71 -6.51 8.46
N PHE A 256 -5.41 -5.82 9.36
CA PHE A 256 -6.48 -6.40 10.17
C PHE A 256 -7.70 -6.82 9.31
N SER A 257 -7.99 -6.12 8.22
CA SER A 257 -9.12 -6.42 7.33
C SER A 257 -8.96 -7.74 6.58
N ILE A 258 -7.72 -8.12 6.25
CA ILE A 258 -7.41 -9.39 5.58
C ILE A 258 -7.78 -10.57 6.47
N GLY A 259 -7.49 -10.47 7.78
CA GLY A 259 -7.89 -11.47 8.77
C GLY A 259 -9.41 -11.59 8.94
N VAL A 260 -10.14 -10.48 8.79
CA VAL A 260 -11.60 -10.44 8.82
C VAL A 260 -12.21 -11.18 7.64
N TYR A 261 -11.71 -10.94 6.44
CA TYR A 261 -12.22 -11.61 5.22
C TYR A 261 -12.13 -13.13 5.31
N GLY A 262 -11.00 -13.67 5.77
CA GLY A 262 -10.83 -15.12 5.94
C GLY A 262 -11.82 -15.75 6.95
N LYS A 263 -12.22 -15.01 8.00
CA LYS A 263 -13.19 -15.49 9.00
C LYS A 263 -14.64 -15.34 8.57
N LEU A 264 -14.94 -14.37 7.70
CA LEU A 264 -16.29 -14.17 7.14
C LEU A 264 -16.73 -15.30 6.20
N LEU A 265 -15.77 -15.98 5.61
CA LEU A 265 -16.01 -17.19 4.80
C LEU A 265 -16.38 -18.40 5.66
N GLY A 266 -16.25 -18.31 7.01
CA GLY A 266 -16.64 -19.33 7.98
C GLY A 266 -17.98 -19.01 8.67
N GLU A 267 -18.47 -19.92 9.54
CA GLU A 267 -19.83 -19.85 10.12
C GLU A 267 -20.04 -18.84 11.27
N GLU A 268 -18.99 -18.23 11.85
CA GLU A 268 -19.09 -17.28 12.99
C GLU A 268 -19.29 -15.81 12.57
N ARG A 269 -20.31 -15.51 11.79
CA ARG A 269 -20.41 -14.27 10.98
C ARG A 269 -20.71 -12.97 11.72
N LYS A 270 -21.50 -12.92 12.80
CA LYS A 270 -22.11 -11.65 13.25
C LYS A 270 -21.40 -10.91 14.39
N ASN A 271 -20.95 -11.59 15.43
CA ASN A 271 -20.39 -10.95 16.63
C ASN A 271 -18.95 -10.43 16.45
N TYR A 272 -18.24 -10.93 15.45
CA TYR A 272 -16.84 -10.61 15.19
C TYR A 272 -16.65 -9.29 14.40
N LEU A 273 -17.62 -8.92 13.56
CA LEU A 273 -17.50 -7.77 12.65
C LEU A 273 -17.37 -6.43 13.37
N GLY A 274 -18.25 -6.16 14.34
CA GLY A 274 -18.22 -4.92 15.09
C GLY A 274 -16.90 -4.73 15.85
N HIS A 275 -16.37 -5.82 16.42
CA HIS A 275 -15.08 -5.78 17.11
C HIS A 275 -13.91 -5.55 16.15
N SER A 276 -13.93 -6.17 14.99
CA SER A 276 -12.87 -5.99 13.97
C SER A 276 -12.84 -4.58 13.40
N ILE A 277 -14.01 -3.99 13.14
CA ILE A 277 -14.11 -2.57 12.70
C ILE A 277 -13.54 -1.65 13.80
N THR A 278 -13.93 -1.88 15.06
CA THR A 278 -13.46 -1.07 16.19
C THR A 278 -11.95 -1.17 16.37
N LEU A 279 -11.40 -2.39 16.28
CA LEU A 279 -9.97 -2.64 16.43
C LEU A 279 -9.14 -2.04 15.28
N GLN A 280 -9.60 -2.21 14.04
CA GLN A 280 -8.92 -1.59 12.90
C GLN A 280 -8.94 -0.06 13.01
N THR A 281 -10.10 0.53 13.36
CA THR A 281 -10.24 1.97 13.56
C THR A 281 -9.35 2.47 14.70
N TYR A 282 -9.18 1.71 15.78
CA TYR A 282 -8.26 2.01 16.87
C TYR A 282 -6.81 2.22 16.39
N PHE A 283 -6.28 1.28 15.59
CA PHE A 283 -4.94 1.41 15.04
C PHE A 283 -4.85 2.49 13.94
N MET A 284 -5.91 2.69 13.17
CA MET A 284 -5.95 3.79 12.20
C MET A 284 -5.86 5.16 12.88
N ILE A 285 -6.53 5.34 14.02
CA ILE A 285 -6.48 6.58 14.81
C ILE A 285 -5.06 6.81 15.36
N LEU A 286 -4.42 5.76 15.90
CA LEU A 286 -3.03 5.82 16.35
C LEU A 286 -2.09 6.26 15.22
N PHE A 287 -2.13 5.55 14.09
CA PHE A 287 -1.23 5.82 12.96
C PHE A 287 -1.53 7.18 12.30
N ALA A 288 -2.79 7.60 12.25
CA ALA A 288 -3.15 8.93 11.76
C ALA A 288 -2.61 10.04 12.67
N GLY A 289 -2.73 9.87 14.00
CA GLY A 289 -2.14 10.79 14.97
C GLY A 289 -0.63 10.92 14.80
N LEU A 290 0.07 9.79 14.70
CA LEU A 290 1.52 9.78 14.43
C LEU A 290 1.86 10.47 13.09
N SER A 291 1.17 10.13 11.99
CA SER A 291 1.44 10.73 10.67
C SER A 291 1.20 12.24 10.65
N ILE A 292 0.18 12.73 11.35
CA ILE A 292 -0.16 14.16 11.36
C ILE A 292 0.84 14.95 12.20
N ILE A 293 1.12 14.50 13.44
CA ILE A 293 1.97 15.27 14.36
C ILE A 293 3.44 15.23 13.94
N PHE A 294 3.89 14.09 13.40
CA PHE A 294 5.27 13.95 12.93
C PHE A 294 5.41 14.16 11.41
N ALA A 295 4.45 14.84 10.75
CA ALA A 295 4.47 15.07 9.30
C ALA A 295 5.75 15.76 8.83
N GLU A 296 6.05 16.92 9.41
CA GLU A 296 7.22 17.72 9.07
C GLU A 296 8.52 17.00 9.40
N TYR A 297 8.60 16.43 10.60
CA TYR A 297 9.77 15.68 11.08
C TYR A 297 10.04 14.42 10.24
N GLY A 298 9.00 13.70 9.85
CA GLY A 298 9.11 12.55 8.97
C GLY A 298 9.60 12.92 7.57
N LEU A 299 9.11 14.03 7.02
CA LEU A 299 9.58 14.54 5.75
C LEU A 299 11.05 15.01 5.82
N PHE A 300 11.45 15.65 6.94
CA PHE A 300 12.86 16.02 7.19
C PHE A 300 13.76 14.78 7.22
N VAL A 301 13.34 13.67 7.83
CA VAL A 301 14.09 12.41 7.81
C VAL A 301 14.30 11.93 6.38
N LEU A 302 13.29 12.05 5.52
CA LEU A 302 13.43 11.70 4.10
C LEU A 302 14.43 12.63 3.40
N ASN A 303 14.13 13.92 3.39
CA ASN A 303 15.02 14.99 2.91
C ASN A 303 14.42 16.34 3.34
N PRO A 304 15.20 17.28 3.89
CA PRO A 304 14.72 18.61 4.32
C PRO A 304 13.89 19.36 3.27
N ILE A 305 14.21 19.21 1.99
CA ILE A 305 13.49 19.86 0.89
C ILE A 305 12.00 19.49 0.81
N TYR A 306 11.60 18.33 1.38
CA TYR A 306 10.23 17.88 1.39
C TYR A 306 9.40 18.40 2.56
N GLN A 307 9.97 19.10 3.56
CA GLN A 307 9.24 19.62 4.72
C GLN A 307 8.06 20.52 4.32
N ILE A 308 8.21 21.30 3.26
CA ILE A 308 7.14 22.14 2.70
C ILE A 308 5.88 21.36 2.28
N ALA A 309 5.99 20.05 2.12
CA ALA A 309 4.88 19.16 1.80
C ALA A 309 4.13 18.63 3.03
N SER A 310 4.37 19.14 4.24
CA SER A 310 3.74 18.68 5.50
C SER A 310 2.21 18.75 5.44
N LEU A 311 1.63 19.80 4.86
CA LEU A 311 0.19 19.90 4.64
C LEU A 311 -0.34 18.78 3.76
N ILE A 312 0.42 18.35 2.74
CA ILE A 312 0.05 17.23 1.86
C ILE A 312 0.00 15.93 2.66
N VAL A 313 0.93 15.70 3.61
CA VAL A 313 0.90 14.54 4.51
C VAL A 313 -0.39 14.51 5.31
N ILE A 314 -0.79 15.63 5.91
CA ILE A 314 -2.01 15.72 6.73
C ILE A 314 -3.24 15.34 5.90
N ILE A 315 -3.39 15.92 4.70
CA ILE A 315 -4.55 15.65 3.83
C ILE A 315 -4.51 14.20 3.31
N LEU A 316 -3.34 13.69 2.91
CA LEU A 316 -3.18 12.29 2.51
C LEU A 316 -3.48 11.31 3.66
N THR A 317 -3.12 11.65 4.90
CA THR A 317 -3.45 10.85 6.08
C THR A 317 -4.97 10.67 6.20
N ILE A 318 -5.74 11.75 6.01
CA ILE A 318 -7.21 11.71 6.01
C ILE A 318 -7.72 10.85 4.83
N ARG A 319 -7.16 11.03 3.64
CA ARG A 319 -7.50 10.21 2.47
C ARG A 319 -7.29 8.72 2.74
N ILE A 320 -6.08 8.35 3.20
CA ILE A 320 -5.72 6.95 3.44
C ILE A 320 -6.53 6.35 4.57
N PHE A 321 -6.92 7.14 5.57
CA PHE A 321 -7.85 6.72 6.63
C PHE A 321 -9.19 6.26 6.03
N PHE A 322 -9.84 7.08 5.20
CA PHE A 322 -11.08 6.70 4.55
C PHE A 322 -10.90 5.55 3.55
N GLN A 323 -9.81 5.54 2.79
CA GLN A 323 -9.49 4.47 1.84
C GLN A 323 -9.30 3.12 2.55
N THR A 324 -8.65 3.10 3.71
CA THR A 324 -8.47 1.90 4.53
C THR A 324 -9.80 1.40 5.11
N LEU A 325 -10.69 2.31 5.53
CA LEU A 325 -12.07 1.97 5.91
C LEU A 325 -12.87 1.39 4.74
N ASN A 326 -12.77 2.01 3.57
CA ASN A 326 -13.45 1.54 2.35
C ASN A 326 -12.98 0.14 1.96
N GLY A 327 -11.69 -0.16 2.11
CA GLY A 327 -11.12 -1.49 1.95
C GLY A 327 -11.77 -2.51 2.90
N LEU A 328 -11.86 -2.19 4.20
CA LEU A 328 -12.53 -3.06 5.19
C LEU A 328 -14.00 -3.31 4.83
N PHE A 329 -14.73 -2.25 4.51
CA PHE A 329 -16.16 -2.36 4.18
C PHE A 329 -16.39 -3.17 2.90
N SER A 330 -15.52 -3.02 1.91
CA SER A 330 -15.55 -3.84 0.69
C SER A 330 -15.29 -5.31 0.98
N HIS A 331 -14.31 -5.63 1.83
CA HIS A 331 -14.02 -7.00 2.26
C HIS A 331 -15.20 -7.62 3.04
N ILE A 332 -15.87 -6.84 3.89
CA ILE A 332 -17.08 -7.31 4.60
C ILE A 332 -18.18 -7.62 3.60
N LEU A 333 -18.51 -6.69 2.70
CA LEU A 333 -19.58 -6.83 1.73
C LEU A 333 -19.36 -8.01 0.76
N THR A 334 -18.13 -8.19 0.28
CA THR A 334 -17.79 -9.29 -0.63
C THR A 334 -17.64 -10.62 0.10
N GLY A 335 -17.21 -10.61 1.37
CA GLY A 335 -17.03 -11.82 2.17
C GLY A 335 -18.33 -12.47 2.68
N ILE A 336 -19.44 -11.71 2.75
CA ILE A 336 -20.75 -12.26 3.13
C ILE A 336 -21.56 -12.80 1.94
N GLU A 337 -21.04 -12.65 0.73
CA GLU A 337 -21.74 -13.07 -0.49
C GLU A 337 -21.51 -14.55 -0.77
N ASP A 338 -22.59 -15.30 -1.04
CA ASP A 338 -22.58 -16.75 -1.24
C ASP A 338 -22.76 -17.15 -2.72
N VAL A 339 -22.78 -16.19 -3.66
CA VAL A 339 -23.05 -16.47 -5.09
C VAL A 339 -21.97 -17.34 -5.72
N ASP A 340 -20.73 -17.21 -5.28
CA ASP A 340 -19.57 -17.94 -5.78
C ASP A 340 -19.48 -19.38 -5.26
N THR A 341 -20.24 -19.72 -4.22
CA THR A 341 -20.31 -21.08 -3.64
C THR A 341 -21.36 -21.95 -4.33
N LYS A 342 -22.32 -21.35 -5.06
CA LYS A 342 -23.38 -22.07 -5.76
C LYS A 342 -22.91 -22.59 -7.11
N ILE A 343 -22.98 -23.90 -7.33
CA ILE A 343 -22.50 -24.56 -8.57
C ILE A 343 -23.26 -24.09 -9.82
N GLU A 344 -24.53 -23.65 -9.68
CA GLU A 344 -25.42 -23.26 -10.77
C GLU A 344 -25.56 -21.76 -10.99
N SER A 345 -24.69 -20.92 -10.38
CA SER A 345 -24.77 -19.45 -10.50
C SER A 345 -24.59 -19.00 -11.94
N LYS A 346 -25.58 -18.27 -12.48
CA LYS A 346 -25.56 -17.66 -13.80
C LYS A 346 -24.91 -16.29 -13.74
N PHE A 347 -24.41 -15.77 -14.86
CA PHE A 347 -23.83 -14.42 -14.97
C PHE A 347 -24.76 -13.34 -14.37
N LYS A 348 -26.07 -13.47 -14.58
CA LYS A 348 -27.08 -12.53 -14.03
C LYS A 348 -27.11 -12.50 -12.50
N ASP A 349 -26.76 -13.60 -11.83
CA ASP A 349 -26.71 -13.68 -10.37
C ASP A 349 -25.46 -12.95 -9.85
N TYR A 350 -24.33 -13.08 -10.55
CA TYR A 350 -23.12 -12.32 -10.24
C TYR A 350 -23.33 -10.81 -10.40
N VAL A 351 -23.99 -10.35 -11.46
CA VAL A 351 -24.26 -8.92 -11.69
C VAL A 351 -25.13 -8.31 -10.59
N LYS A 352 -26.02 -9.09 -9.99
CA LYS A 352 -26.86 -8.66 -8.86
C LYS A 352 -26.17 -8.76 -7.51
N SER A 353 -25.03 -9.44 -7.44
CA SER A 353 -24.29 -9.67 -6.20
C SER A 353 -23.44 -8.45 -5.80
N LYS A 354 -23.01 -8.44 -4.55
CA LYS A 354 -22.07 -7.43 -4.04
C LYS A 354 -20.67 -7.58 -4.62
N LEU A 355 -20.32 -8.79 -5.10
CA LEU A 355 -19.08 -9.04 -5.83
C LEU A 355 -18.96 -8.20 -7.11
N PHE A 356 -20.07 -7.82 -7.71
CA PHE A 356 -20.10 -6.93 -8.88
C PHE A 356 -20.42 -5.48 -8.48
N THR A 357 -21.40 -5.28 -7.60
CA THR A 357 -21.89 -3.95 -7.22
C THR A 357 -20.80 -3.11 -6.54
N VAL A 358 -20.01 -3.69 -5.62
CA VAL A 358 -18.97 -2.96 -4.89
C VAL A 358 -17.85 -2.47 -5.82
N PRO A 359 -17.20 -3.30 -6.66
CA PRO A 359 -16.21 -2.83 -7.61
C PRO A 359 -16.79 -1.82 -8.64
N THR A 360 -18.05 -1.98 -9.05
CA THR A 360 -18.70 -1.05 -9.99
C THR A 360 -18.83 0.35 -9.39
N ILE A 361 -19.26 0.45 -8.13
CA ILE A 361 -19.37 1.74 -7.44
C ILE A 361 -18.00 2.37 -7.24
N GLN A 362 -17.01 1.58 -6.86
CA GLN A 362 -15.63 2.03 -6.76
C GLN A 362 -15.10 2.52 -8.11
N LEU A 363 -15.44 1.84 -9.21
CA LEU A 363 -15.06 2.27 -10.55
C LEU A 363 -15.72 3.61 -10.93
N ILE A 364 -17.02 3.78 -10.68
CA ILE A 364 -17.73 5.04 -10.92
C ILE A 364 -17.08 6.17 -10.11
N GLN A 365 -16.81 5.94 -8.82
CA GLN A 365 -16.15 6.90 -7.95
C GLN A 365 -14.77 7.27 -8.49
N THR A 366 -13.96 6.28 -8.88
CA THR A 366 -12.60 6.50 -9.39
C THR A 366 -12.60 7.24 -10.73
N VAL A 367 -13.50 6.90 -11.65
CA VAL A 367 -13.64 7.63 -12.92
C VAL A 367 -14.05 9.08 -12.66
N SER A 368 -15.03 9.32 -11.78
CA SER A 368 -15.44 10.68 -11.39
C SER A 368 -14.26 11.45 -10.78
N TYR A 369 -13.46 10.81 -9.93
CA TYR A 369 -12.26 11.40 -9.34
C TYR A 369 -11.26 11.83 -10.42
N VAL A 370 -10.94 10.95 -11.36
CA VAL A 370 -9.97 11.22 -12.43
C VAL A 370 -10.46 12.33 -13.36
N CYS A 371 -11.74 12.34 -13.72
CA CYS A 371 -12.32 13.42 -14.53
C CYS A 371 -12.26 14.78 -13.82
N LEU A 372 -12.61 14.83 -12.53
CA LEU A 372 -12.55 16.06 -11.74
C LEU A 372 -11.11 16.52 -11.53
N LEU A 373 -10.18 15.59 -11.29
CA LEU A 373 -8.76 15.90 -11.17
C LEU A 373 -8.23 16.53 -12.46
N SER A 374 -8.49 15.92 -13.60
CA SER A 374 -8.09 16.45 -14.91
C SER A 374 -8.64 17.86 -15.13
N PHE A 375 -9.91 18.09 -14.80
CA PHE A 375 -10.55 19.40 -14.92
C PHE A 375 -9.87 20.48 -14.06
N ILE A 376 -9.63 20.17 -12.77
CA ILE A 376 -8.97 21.12 -11.85
C ILE A 376 -7.54 21.40 -12.31
N LEU A 377 -6.77 20.37 -12.71
CA LEU A 377 -5.40 20.55 -13.15
C LEU A 377 -5.32 21.40 -14.43
N ILE A 378 -6.21 21.20 -15.41
CA ILE A 378 -6.23 22.01 -16.66
C ILE A 378 -6.47 23.50 -16.35
N ILE A 379 -7.38 23.80 -15.40
CA ILE A 379 -7.69 25.20 -15.05
C ILE A 379 -6.55 25.84 -14.26
N SER A 380 -5.94 25.08 -13.33
CA SER A 380 -5.01 25.64 -12.34
C SER A 380 -3.54 25.52 -12.73
N SER A 381 -3.19 24.70 -13.74
CA SER A 381 -1.78 24.43 -14.11
C SER A 381 -0.96 25.68 -14.46
N ASN A 382 -1.61 26.69 -15.04
CA ASN A 382 -0.93 27.94 -15.46
C ASN A 382 -0.87 29.01 -14.37
N THR A 383 -1.60 28.84 -13.25
CA THR A 383 -1.74 29.88 -12.21
C THR A 383 -1.19 29.47 -10.86
N SER A 384 -0.98 28.18 -10.64
CA SER A 384 -0.59 27.61 -9.34
C SER A 384 0.79 26.97 -9.40
N THR A 385 1.47 26.98 -8.26
CA THR A 385 2.75 26.27 -8.09
C THR A 385 2.55 24.75 -8.07
N GLN A 386 3.62 23.98 -8.32
CA GLN A 386 3.58 22.50 -8.28
C GLN A 386 3.07 21.99 -6.94
N LEU A 387 3.45 22.63 -5.83
CA LEU A 387 2.99 22.26 -4.49
C LEU A 387 1.48 22.49 -4.32
N GLU A 388 0.97 23.64 -4.74
CA GLU A 388 -0.47 23.96 -4.70
C GLU A 388 -1.30 23.00 -5.54
N LEU A 389 -0.81 22.64 -6.73
CA LEU A 389 -1.48 21.64 -7.59
C LEU A 389 -1.60 20.28 -6.90
N VAL A 390 -0.57 19.85 -6.17
CA VAL A 390 -0.63 18.61 -5.37
C VAL A 390 -1.61 18.76 -4.21
N VAL A 391 -1.67 19.93 -3.54
CA VAL A 391 -2.68 20.17 -2.49
C VAL A 391 -4.10 20.05 -3.05
N TRP A 392 -4.39 20.67 -4.21
CA TRP A 392 -5.68 20.51 -4.88
C TRP A 392 -5.99 19.06 -5.25
N TRP A 393 -4.98 18.35 -5.76
CA TRP A 393 -5.10 16.94 -6.08
C TRP A 393 -5.50 16.10 -4.87
N VAL A 394 -4.81 16.24 -3.73
CA VAL A 394 -5.08 15.42 -2.55
C VAL A 394 -6.36 15.82 -1.84
N LEU A 395 -6.74 17.11 -1.84
CA LEU A 395 -8.03 17.59 -1.33
C LEU A 395 -9.19 16.99 -2.12
N LEU A 396 -9.13 17.04 -3.45
CA LEU A 396 -10.15 16.43 -4.30
C LEU A 396 -10.28 14.94 -4.01
N ALA A 397 -9.15 14.24 -3.85
CA ALA A 397 -9.18 12.82 -3.54
C ALA A 397 -9.92 12.52 -2.23
N VAL A 398 -9.72 13.34 -1.18
CA VAL A 398 -10.50 13.22 0.09
C VAL A 398 -11.98 13.48 -0.15
N CYS A 399 -12.32 14.54 -0.90
CA CYS A 399 -13.72 14.90 -1.19
C CYS A 399 -14.48 13.78 -1.90
N VAL A 400 -13.80 12.96 -2.69
CA VAL A 400 -14.42 11.85 -3.43
C VAL A 400 -14.44 10.55 -2.62
N GLU A 401 -13.48 10.35 -1.69
CA GLU A 401 -13.47 9.16 -0.80
C GLU A 401 -14.57 9.19 0.26
N ILE A 402 -14.88 10.34 0.83
CA ILE A 402 -15.90 10.47 1.89
C ILE A 402 -17.30 10.01 1.44
N PRO A 403 -17.84 10.43 0.29
CA PRO A 403 -19.13 9.95 -0.22
C PRO A 403 -19.16 8.42 -0.43
N LEU A 404 -18.07 7.84 -0.94
CA LEU A 404 -17.95 6.39 -1.08
C LEU A 404 -18.07 5.70 0.28
N THR A 405 -17.36 6.20 1.30
CA THR A 405 -17.42 5.65 2.66
C THR A 405 -18.85 5.68 3.21
N ILE A 406 -19.55 6.81 3.06
CA ILE A 406 -20.95 6.96 3.51
C ILE A 406 -21.85 5.96 2.78
N PHE A 407 -21.64 5.77 1.48
CA PHE A 407 -22.43 4.83 0.69
C PHE A 407 -22.16 3.37 1.13
N LEU A 408 -20.91 2.97 1.30
CA LEU A 408 -20.53 1.62 1.76
C LEU A 408 -21.08 1.32 3.16
N VAL A 409 -21.05 2.31 4.08
CA VAL A 409 -21.65 2.17 5.41
C VAL A 409 -23.17 1.95 5.32
N LYS A 410 -23.87 2.69 4.45
CA LYS A 410 -25.32 2.47 4.21
C LYS A 410 -25.58 1.06 3.65
N LEU A 411 -24.75 0.60 2.72
CA LEU A 411 -24.88 -0.73 2.12
C LEU A 411 -24.64 -1.85 3.14
N ILE A 412 -23.65 -1.70 4.00
CA ILE A 412 -23.37 -2.64 5.09
C ILE A 412 -24.54 -2.74 6.06
N ARG A 413 -25.09 -1.59 6.51
CA ARG A 413 -26.23 -1.56 7.44
C ARG A 413 -27.48 -2.27 6.88
N LYS A 414 -27.67 -2.24 5.55
CA LYS A 414 -28.76 -2.99 4.89
C LYS A 414 -28.50 -4.50 4.81
N SER A 415 -27.25 -4.90 4.84
CA SER A 415 -26.83 -6.28 4.55
C SER A 415 -26.56 -7.12 5.81
N VAL A 416 -26.11 -6.47 6.87
CA VAL A 416 -25.72 -7.14 8.13
C VAL A 416 -26.05 -6.21 9.30
N GLU A 417 -26.66 -6.77 10.35
CA GLU A 417 -26.81 -6.08 11.63
C GLU A 417 -25.44 -6.00 12.32
N ILE A 418 -24.73 -4.88 12.13
CA ILE A 418 -23.46 -4.64 12.78
C ILE A 418 -23.65 -3.62 13.89
N ASN A 419 -23.32 -4.00 15.10
CA ASN A 419 -23.22 -3.08 16.23
C ASN A 419 -21.83 -2.44 16.24
N ILE A 420 -21.68 -1.28 15.60
CA ILE A 420 -20.43 -0.50 15.66
C ILE A 420 -20.39 0.18 17.01
N GLU A 421 -19.35 -0.05 17.78
CA GLU A 421 -19.14 0.49 19.12
C GLU A 421 -18.70 1.98 19.06
N LYS A 422 -19.60 2.86 18.59
CA LYS A 422 -19.33 4.29 18.34
C LYS A 422 -18.76 5.01 19.55
N ILE A 423 -19.26 4.70 20.74
CA ILE A 423 -18.79 5.32 22.00
C ILE A 423 -17.31 4.99 22.24
N ARG A 424 -16.86 3.79 21.88
CA ARG A 424 -15.44 3.41 22.01
C ARG A 424 -14.57 4.15 21.02
N ILE A 425 -15.00 4.22 19.75
CA ILE A 425 -14.28 4.98 18.73
C ILE A 425 -14.16 6.44 19.15
N GLY A 426 -15.23 7.03 19.69
CA GLY A 426 -15.20 8.39 20.25
C GLY A 426 -14.16 8.53 21.38
N LYS A 427 -14.10 7.57 22.31
CA LYS A 427 -13.07 7.57 23.38
C LYS A 427 -11.64 7.52 22.80
N TYR A 428 -11.40 6.69 21.79
CA TYR A 428 -10.07 6.59 21.15
C TYR A 428 -9.67 7.89 20.45
N LEU A 429 -10.62 8.57 19.80
CA LEU A 429 -10.40 9.89 19.18
C LEU A 429 -10.05 10.93 20.24
N VAL A 430 -10.79 11.00 21.34
CA VAL A 430 -10.50 11.94 22.45
C VAL A 430 -9.12 11.69 23.03
N VAL A 431 -8.77 10.42 23.31
CA VAL A 431 -7.43 10.07 23.83
C VAL A 431 -6.35 10.45 22.82
N ALA A 432 -6.55 10.17 21.53
CA ALA A 432 -5.61 10.54 20.48
C ALA A 432 -5.41 12.07 20.44
N THR A 433 -6.50 12.85 20.47
CA THR A 433 -6.42 14.32 20.49
C THR A 433 -5.64 14.84 21.69
N ILE A 434 -5.84 14.26 22.87
CA ILE A 434 -5.11 14.67 24.08
C ILE A 434 -3.63 14.29 23.95
N VAL A 435 -3.32 13.02 23.67
CA VAL A 435 -1.94 12.52 23.61
C VAL A 435 -1.13 13.20 22.52
N PHE A 436 -1.67 13.23 21.29
CA PHE A 436 -0.97 13.83 20.18
C PHE A 436 -0.97 15.35 20.20
N GLY A 437 -2.04 15.98 20.73
CA GLY A 437 -2.09 17.42 20.96
C GLY A 437 -1.07 17.89 21.99
N THR A 438 -0.90 17.16 23.10
CA THR A 438 0.16 17.46 24.09
C THR A 438 1.53 17.23 23.48
N THR A 439 1.75 16.15 22.74
CA THR A 439 3.02 15.91 22.04
C THR A 439 3.35 17.06 21.08
N PHE A 440 2.36 17.54 20.30
CA PHE A 440 2.54 18.70 19.42
C PHE A 440 2.96 19.95 20.19
N MET A 441 2.29 20.28 21.28
CA MET A 441 2.65 21.43 22.12
C MET A 441 4.09 21.35 22.66
N PHE A 442 4.57 20.15 22.98
CA PHE A 442 5.97 19.97 23.41
C PHE A 442 6.96 20.09 22.24
N LEU A 443 6.58 19.67 21.04
CA LEU A 443 7.44 19.78 19.85
C LEU A 443 7.52 21.21 19.32
N ASP A 444 6.46 22.02 19.49
CA ASP A 444 6.34 23.39 18.97
C ASP A 444 6.96 24.45 19.90
N GLN A 445 7.50 24.06 21.06
CA GLN A 445 8.21 25.01 21.94
C GLN A 445 9.59 25.31 21.38
N ASP A 446 9.82 26.56 20.99
CA ASP A 446 11.07 27.06 20.39
C ASP A 446 12.35 26.70 21.19
N GLU A 447 12.27 26.59 22.50
CA GLU A 447 13.40 26.19 23.34
C GLU A 447 13.77 24.71 23.18
N ILE A 448 12.80 23.82 22.93
CA ILE A 448 13.04 22.37 22.70
C ILE A 448 13.38 22.14 21.23
N SER A 449 12.74 22.84 20.29
CA SER A 449 13.05 22.76 18.88
C SER A 449 14.45 23.25 18.57
N ASN A 450 14.87 24.39 19.15
CA ASN A 450 16.17 24.99 18.90
C ASN A 450 17.34 24.35 19.68
N SER A 451 17.09 23.79 20.87
CA SER A 451 18.18 23.22 21.69
C SER A 451 18.38 21.71 21.52
N TRP A 452 17.34 20.97 21.07
CA TRP A 452 17.40 19.51 20.94
C TRP A 452 17.19 18.99 19.52
N PHE A 453 16.57 19.79 18.64
CA PHE A 453 16.11 19.31 17.36
C PHE A 453 16.57 20.10 16.14
N PHE A 454 16.89 21.41 16.24
CA PHE A 454 17.07 22.22 15.03
C PHE A 454 18.18 23.26 15.16
N ASP A 455 19.31 22.96 14.60
CA ASP A 455 20.09 23.94 13.86
C ASP A 455 20.01 23.55 12.37
N PRO A 456 19.15 24.19 11.56
CA PRO A 456 18.96 23.83 10.15
C PRO A 456 20.27 23.88 9.34
N ASP A 457 21.23 24.73 9.74
CA ASP A 457 22.49 24.92 9.04
C ASP A 457 23.52 23.81 9.32
N GLN A 458 23.39 23.09 10.45
CA GLN A 458 24.28 21.98 10.81
C GLN A 458 23.79 20.60 10.32
N LEU A 459 22.52 20.49 9.91
CA LEU A 459 21.85 19.21 9.64
C LEU A 459 21.89 18.76 8.18
N HIS A 460 22.60 19.46 7.29
CA HIS A 460 22.67 19.11 5.87
C HIS A 460 23.46 17.83 5.53
N GLY A 461 23.97 17.08 6.53
CA GLY A 461 24.74 15.84 6.31
C GLY A 461 24.13 14.61 6.97
N VAL A 462 24.76 13.47 6.74
CA VAL A 462 24.43 12.18 7.39
C VAL A 462 24.56 12.30 8.92
N ASN A 463 25.47 13.12 9.42
CA ASN A 463 25.67 13.35 10.86
C ASN A 463 24.42 13.98 11.49
N GLY A 464 23.81 14.96 10.85
CA GLY A 464 22.58 15.58 11.33
C GLY A 464 21.40 14.59 11.44
N LEU A 465 21.30 13.61 10.53
CA LEU A 465 20.28 12.58 10.62
C LEU A 465 20.49 11.68 11.85
N VAL A 466 21.75 11.32 12.16
CA VAL A 466 22.07 10.45 13.32
C VAL A 466 21.75 11.16 14.64
N GLU A 467 21.93 12.47 14.73
CA GLU A 467 21.58 13.27 15.91
C GLU A 467 20.08 13.49 16.05
N PHE A 468 19.37 13.65 14.92
CA PHE A 468 17.93 13.92 14.88
C PHE A 468 17.04 12.68 15.17
N LEU A 469 17.45 11.50 14.71
CA LEU A 469 16.63 10.28 14.83
C LEU A 469 16.34 9.83 16.27
N PRO A 470 17.30 9.81 17.23
CA PRO A 470 17.01 9.32 18.58
C PRO A 470 15.93 10.12 19.32
N PRO A 471 15.96 11.48 19.38
CA PRO A 471 14.90 12.22 20.03
C PRO A 471 13.56 12.07 19.29
N LEU A 472 13.53 12.06 17.95
CA LEU A 472 12.30 11.81 17.20
C LEU A 472 11.69 10.44 17.56
N LEU A 473 12.49 9.39 17.58
CA LEU A 473 12.04 8.05 17.96
C LEU A 473 11.55 8.00 19.40
N PHE A 474 12.20 8.74 20.31
CA PHE A 474 11.74 8.85 21.70
C PHE A 474 10.33 9.42 21.78
N PHE A 475 10.02 10.52 21.10
CA PHE A 475 8.68 11.11 21.10
C PHE A 475 7.64 10.24 20.39
N ILE A 476 7.99 9.57 19.31
CA ILE A 476 7.11 8.59 18.63
C ILE A 476 6.77 7.43 19.57
N ILE A 477 7.75 6.88 20.27
CA ILE A 477 7.57 5.78 21.21
C ILE A 477 6.77 6.26 22.42
N LEU A 478 7.11 7.41 23.00
CA LEU A 478 6.44 7.98 24.16
C LEU A 478 4.95 8.23 23.90
N SER A 479 4.63 8.89 22.78
CA SER A 479 3.23 9.16 22.38
C SER A 479 2.46 7.87 22.10
N SER A 480 3.09 6.89 21.43
CA SER A 480 2.48 5.58 21.18
C SER A 480 2.18 4.82 22.48
N ILE A 481 3.15 4.76 23.39
CA ILE A 481 2.99 4.11 24.71
C ILE A 481 1.91 4.82 25.52
N SER A 482 1.93 6.16 25.57
CA SER A 482 0.91 6.95 26.27
C SER A 482 -0.50 6.68 25.73
N TYR A 483 -0.66 6.64 24.41
CA TYR A 483 -1.93 6.27 23.77
C TYR A 483 -2.38 4.86 24.20
N PHE A 484 -1.49 3.87 24.16
CA PHE A 484 -1.78 2.49 24.57
C PHE A 484 -2.15 2.38 26.04
N ILE A 485 -1.44 3.05 26.93
CA ILE A 485 -1.71 3.01 28.38
C ILE A 485 -3.08 3.63 28.67
N ILE A 486 -3.34 4.86 28.20
CA ILE A 486 -4.57 5.58 28.49
C ILE A 486 -5.78 4.83 27.91
N THR A 487 -5.69 4.35 26.66
CA THR A 487 -6.77 3.55 26.07
C THR A 487 -6.98 2.21 26.78
N GLY A 488 -5.92 1.56 27.24
CA GLY A 488 -5.99 0.32 28.03
C GLY A 488 -6.60 0.51 29.43
N ILE A 489 -6.48 1.72 30.02
CA ILE A 489 -7.18 2.07 31.28
C ILE A 489 -8.66 2.26 31.02
N ILE A 490 -9.04 2.97 29.95
CA ILE A 490 -10.41 3.37 29.62
C ILE A 490 -11.23 2.22 29.03
N ASP A 491 -10.58 1.29 28.31
CA ASP A 491 -11.25 0.18 27.60
C ASP A 491 -10.67 -1.19 27.98
N SER A 492 -11.51 -2.01 28.64
CA SER A 492 -11.15 -3.37 29.04
C SER A 492 -10.79 -4.28 27.85
N LYS A 493 -11.43 -4.11 26.67
CA LYS A 493 -11.13 -4.96 25.50
C LYS A 493 -9.73 -4.70 24.92
N ILE A 494 -9.27 -3.45 24.95
CA ILE A 494 -7.88 -3.13 24.56
C ILE A 494 -6.91 -3.72 25.58
N ARG A 495 -7.21 -3.64 26.86
CA ARG A 495 -6.41 -4.27 27.93
C ARG A 495 -6.34 -5.79 27.75
N ASP A 496 -7.45 -6.44 27.43
CA ASP A 496 -7.49 -7.89 27.18
C ASP A 496 -6.74 -8.29 25.91
N LEU A 497 -6.75 -7.45 24.87
CA LEU A 497 -5.93 -7.62 23.67
C LEU A 497 -4.43 -7.66 24.03
N PHE A 498 -3.97 -6.68 24.80
CA PHE A 498 -2.55 -6.65 25.22
C PHE A 498 -2.16 -7.82 26.11
N ARG A 499 -3.06 -8.24 27.02
CA ARG A 499 -2.83 -9.44 27.84
C ARG A 499 -2.71 -10.69 26.98
N ALA A 500 -3.56 -10.82 25.96
CA ALA A 500 -3.51 -11.95 25.02
C ALA A 500 -2.19 -11.96 24.23
N ILE A 501 -1.72 -10.81 23.72
CA ILE A 501 -0.45 -10.70 23.00
C ILE A 501 0.72 -11.09 23.91
N ILE A 502 0.78 -10.56 25.14
CA ILE A 502 1.84 -10.85 26.12
C ILE A 502 1.84 -12.35 26.48
N HIS A 503 0.66 -12.94 26.65
CA HIS A 503 0.53 -14.37 26.96
C HIS A 503 1.01 -15.25 25.80
N GLU A 504 0.71 -14.90 24.55
CA GLU A 504 1.20 -15.64 23.37
C GLU A 504 2.72 -15.54 23.21
N VAL A 505 3.29 -14.35 23.39
CA VAL A 505 4.76 -14.15 23.35
C VAL A 505 5.47 -14.97 24.45
N LYS A 506 4.88 -15.08 25.65
CA LYS A 506 5.43 -15.90 26.73
C LYS A 506 5.32 -17.41 26.47
N LYS A 507 4.37 -17.85 25.65
CA LYS A 507 4.15 -19.27 25.34
C LYS A 507 5.07 -19.77 24.21
N THR A 508 5.66 -18.84 23.46
CA THR A 508 6.57 -19.12 22.34
C THR A 508 8.05 -19.13 22.77
N LYS A 509 8.35 -18.72 24.02
CA LYS A 509 9.62 -18.94 24.71
C LYS A 509 9.52 -20.21 25.56
#